data_652f1038c072351705abf984a93a79d6
#
_entry.id   652f1038c072351705abf984a93a79d6
#
_cell.length_a   1.000
_cell.length_b   1.000
_cell.length_c   1.000
_cell.angle_alpha   90.00
_cell.angle_beta   90.00
_cell.angle_gamma   90.00
#
_symmetry.space_group_name_H-M   'P 1'
#
loop_
_entity.id
_entity.type
_entity.pdbx_description
1 polymer ?
#
loop_
_entity_poly.entity_id
_entity_poly.type
_entity_poly.pdbx_seq_one_letter_code
_entity_poly.pdbx_strand_id
1 'polypeptide(L)'
;AVLGLLLAAAPVLTAQSPYTTVLLIDLLIAALFAASLHFIMGPAGMHSFGHAAYFGLGAYGAALLVRSLGLPMEIALVVAPLVAAAGAFVYGWFAVRLSGVYLAMLTLAFAQITWAITYQWDSFTGGSNGLTGVWPAAWLADKRMYYWLTLALVGAGVWWLRRVLFSPF
;
A
#
# COMPACT_ATOMS: atom_id res chain seq x y z
N ALA A 1 -1.75 9.86 -21.79
CA ALA A 1 -1.56 11.32 -21.66
C ALA A 1 -2.83 12.00 -21.10
N VAL A 2 -4.01 11.79 -21.69
CA VAL A 2 -5.28 12.48 -21.29
C VAL A 2 -5.68 12.17 -19.84
N LEU A 3 -5.61 10.89 -19.43
CA LEU A 3 -5.95 10.49 -18.06
C LEU A 3 -5.04 11.13 -17.01
N GLY A 4 -3.74 11.24 -17.31
CA GLY A 4 -2.78 11.90 -16.41
C GLY A 4 -3.06 13.40 -16.25
N LEU A 5 -3.46 14.08 -17.32
CA LEU A 5 -3.86 15.49 -17.28
C LEU A 5 -5.16 15.70 -16.49
N LEU A 6 -6.15 14.82 -16.67
CA LEU A 6 -7.40 14.86 -15.91
C LEU A 6 -7.18 14.64 -14.42
N LEU A 7 -6.32 13.68 -14.05
CA LEU A 7 -5.95 13.43 -12.65
C LEU A 7 -5.14 14.60 -12.07
N ALA A 8 -4.27 15.22 -12.84
CA ALA A 8 -3.54 16.42 -12.40
C ALA A 8 -4.45 17.62 -12.22
N ALA A 9 -5.49 17.78 -13.04
CA ALA A 9 -6.45 18.88 -12.92
C ALA A 9 -7.52 18.64 -11.84
N ALA A 10 -7.70 17.40 -11.39
CA ALA A 10 -8.76 17.02 -10.45
C ALA A 10 -8.80 17.87 -9.16
N PRO A 11 -7.69 18.18 -8.45
CA PRO A 11 -7.73 18.98 -7.23
C PRO A 11 -8.16 20.44 -7.47
N VAL A 12 -8.00 20.93 -8.70
CA VAL A 12 -8.47 22.30 -9.08
C VAL A 12 -9.97 22.25 -9.34
N LEU A 13 -10.45 21.21 -10.00
CA LEU A 13 -11.87 21.04 -10.33
C LEU A 13 -12.71 20.68 -9.09
N THR A 14 -12.12 20.00 -8.10
CA THR A 14 -12.79 19.57 -6.87
C THR A 14 -12.52 20.49 -5.67
N ALA A 15 -11.94 21.67 -5.90
CA ALA A 15 -11.57 22.64 -4.86
C ALA A 15 -12.73 23.02 -3.91
N GLN A 16 -13.97 22.86 -4.34
CA GLN A 16 -15.17 23.20 -3.56
C GLN A 16 -15.68 22.08 -2.64
N SER A 17 -15.19 20.84 -2.79
CA SER A 17 -15.64 19.71 -1.96
C SER A 17 -14.45 18.91 -1.39
N PRO A 18 -14.11 19.13 -0.11
CA PRO A 18 -13.05 18.37 0.57
C PRO A 18 -13.25 16.84 0.57
N TYR A 19 -14.51 16.40 0.52
CA TYR A 19 -14.89 15.00 0.44
C TYR A 19 -14.43 14.35 -0.87
N THR A 20 -14.63 15.03 -1.99
CA THR A 20 -14.25 14.51 -3.31
C THR A 20 -12.74 14.32 -3.44
N THR A 21 -11.95 15.21 -2.82
CA THR A 21 -10.48 15.08 -2.80
C THR A 21 -10.04 13.82 -2.04
N VAL A 22 -10.65 13.53 -0.88
CA VAL A 22 -10.36 12.32 -0.10
C VAL A 22 -10.74 11.07 -0.90
N LEU A 23 -11.92 11.07 -1.53
CA LEU A 23 -12.37 9.96 -2.37
C LEU A 23 -11.40 9.68 -3.53
N LEU A 24 -10.87 10.72 -4.16
CA LEU A 24 -9.88 10.58 -5.23
C LEU A 24 -8.55 9.99 -4.72
N ILE A 25 -8.12 10.36 -3.51
CA ILE A 25 -6.94 9.79 -2.87
C ILE A 25 -7.13 8.29 -2.66
N ASP A 26 -8.26 7.89 -2.08
CA ASP A 26 -8.58 6.48 -1.84
C ASP A 26 -8.63 5.68 -3.15
N LEU A 27 -9.21 6.27 -4.19
CA LEU A 27 -9.28 5.66 -5.52
C LEU A 27 -7.90 5.49 -6.16
N LEU A 28 -7.00 6.46 -6.01
CA LEU A 28 -5.62 6.36 -6.48
C LEU A 28 -4.86 5.24 -5.77
N ILE A 29 -5.01 5.13 -4.45
CA ILE A 29 -4.38 4.08 -3.65
C ILE A 29 -4.93 2.71 -4.08
N ALA A 30 -6.25 2.59 -4.22
CA ALA A 30 -6.90 1.35 -4.69
C ALA A 30 -6.46 0.98 -6.11
N ALA A 31 -6.28 1.96 -7.00
CA ALA A 31 -5.80 1.74 -8.36
C ALA A 31 -4.35 1.20 -8.37
N LEU A 32 -3.46 1.74 -7.52
CA LEU A 32 -2.09 1.21 -7.40
C LEU A 32 -2.10 -0.22 -6.83
N PHE A 33 -2.93 -0.48 -5.82
CA PHE A 33 -3.11 -1.81 -5.25
C PHE A 33 -3.58 -2.81 -6.31
N ALA A 34 -4.60 -2.46 -7.09
CA ALA A 34 -5.12 -3.28 -8.17
C ALA A 34 -4.07 -3.51 -9.29
N ALA A 35 -3.30 -2.48 -9.65
CA ALA A 35 -2.24 -2.59 -10.63
C ALA A 35 -1.12 -3.54 -10.18
N SER A 36 -0.73 -3.48 -8.90
CA SER A 36 0.28 -4.37 -8.32
C SER A 36 -0.20 -5.81 -8.23
N LEU A 37 -1.47 -6.02 -7.89
CA LEU A 37 -2.09 -7.35 -7.89
C LEU A 37 -2.17 -7.91 -9.32
N HIS A 38 -2.59 -7.09 -10.28
CA HIS A 38 -2.63 -7.49 -11.70
C HIS A 38 -1.24 -7.88 -12.22
N PHE A 39 -0.18 -7.17 -11.79
CA PHE A 39 1.19 -7.51 -12.17
C PHE A 39 1.59 -8.92 -11.72
N ILE A 40 1.23 -9.31 -10.49
CA ILE A 40 1.55 -10.64 -9.95
C ILE A 40 0.69 -11.72 -10.60
N MET A 41 -0.62 -11.47 -10.77
CA MET A 41 -1.55 -12.48 -11.26
C MET A 41 -1.51 -12.64 -12.79
N GLY A 42 -1.29 -11.56 -13.52
CA GLY A 42 -1.23 -11.56 -14.98
C GLY A 42 0.16 -12.00 -15.49
N PRO A 43 1.12 -11.08 -15.62
CA PRO A 43 2.42 -11.36 -16.23
C PRO A 43 3.24 -12.44 -15.51
N ALA A 44 3.21 -12.46 -14.18
CA ALA A 44 3.96 -13.45 -13.41
C ALA A 44 3.22 -14.80 -13.25
N GLY A 45 1.93 -14.87 -13.60
CA GLY A 45 1.12 -16.10 -13.53
C GLY A 45 0.94 -16.66 -12.11
N MET A 46 1.24 -15.87 -11.08
CA MET A 46 1.17 -16.27 -9.67
C MET A 46 -0.17 -15.85 -9.06
N HIS A 47 -1.04 -16.82 -8.78
CA HIS A 47 -2.31 -16.56 -8.11
C HIS A 47 -2.07 -16.28 -6.62
N SER A 48 -2.11 -15.01 -6.22
CA SER A 48 -1.90 -14.58 -4.83
C SER A 48 -3.20 -14.05 -4.23
N PHE A 49 -3.70 -14.71 -3.19
CA PHE A 49 -4.82 -14.22 -2.36
C PHE A 49 -4.32 -13.47 -1.10
N GLY A 50 -3.00 -13.43 -0.90
CA GLY A 50 -2.37 -12.77 0.26
C GLY A 50 -1.93 -11.33 0.01
N HIS A 51 -2.23 -10.73 -1.14
CA HIS A 51 -1.69 -9.43 -1.52
C HIS A 51 -2.06 -8.31 -0.52
N ALA A 52 -3.26 -8.37 0.05
CA ALA A 52 -3.72 -7.44 1.09
C ALA A 52 -2.85 -7.46 2.36
N ALA A 53 -2.22 -8.60 2.70
CA ALA A 53 -1.34 -8.70 3.86
C ALA A 53 -0.10 -7.81 3.72
N TYR A 54 0.49 -7.73 2.54
CA TYR A 54 1.65 -6.86 2.29
C TYR A 54 1.29 -5.38 2.38
N PHE A 55 0.12 -5.02 1.87
CA PHE A 55 -0.42 -3.67 2.02
C PHE A 55 -0.65 -3.32 3.50
N GLY A 56 -1.27 -4.24 4.25
CA GLY A 56 -1.47 -4.11 5.69
C GLY A 56 -0.16 -3.98 6.47
N LEU A 57 0.85 -4.81 6.18
CA LEU A 57 2.17 -4.74 6.80
C LEU A 57 2.85 -3.38 6.57
N GLY A 58 2.73 -2.82 5.36
CA GLY A 58 3.23 -1.47 5.06
C GLY A 58 2.50 -0.39 5.87
N ALA A 59 1.17 -0.44 5.92
CA ALA A 59 0.35 0.52 6.65
C ALA A 59 0.60 0.47 8.16
N TYR A 60 0.60 -0.72 8.75
CA TYR A 60 0.91 -0.90 10.18
C TYR A 60 2.37 -0.56 10.49
N GLY A 61 3.30 -0.89 9.60
CA GLY A 61 4.70 -0.51 9.73
C GLY A 61 4.87 1.01 9.82
N ALA A 62 4.24 1.78 8.92
CA ALA A 62 4.26 3.24 8.96
C ALA A 62 3.63 3.77 10.26
N ALA A 63 2.45 3.27 10.63
CA ALA A 63 1.73 3.73 11.82
C ALA A 63 2.51 3.46 13.12
N LEU A 64 3.14 2.29 13.23
CA LEU A 64 3.97 1.92 14.38
C LEU A 64 5.24 2.76 14.48
N LEU A 65 5.90 3.07 13.36
CA LEU A 65 7.07 3.94 13.34
C LEU A 65 6.75 5.34 13.86
N VAL A 66 5.62 5.90 13.45
CA VAL A 66 5.17 7.21 13.92
C VAL A 66 4.77 7.16 15.39
N ARG A 67 3.96 6.16 15.79
CA ARG A 67 3.40 6.11 17.14
C ARG A 67 4.40 5.66 18.21
N SER A 68 5.19 4.62 17.93
CA SER A 68 6.06 3.99 18.92
C SER A 68 7.45 4.60 18.97
N LEU A 69 7.98 5.04 17.83
CA LEU A 69 9.31 5.64 17.73
C LEU A 69 9.27 7.16 17.62
N GLY A 70 8.08 7.77 17.51
CA GLY A 70 7.93 9.22 17.36
C GLY A 70 8.57 9.76 16.08
N LEU A 71 8.78 8.91 15.07
CA LEU A 71 9.41 9.33 13.83
C LEU A 71 8.48 10.22 13.01
N PRO A 72 9.02 11.23 12.33
CA PRO A 72 8.23 12.05 11.43
C PRO A 72 7.63 11.20 10.30
N MET A 73 6.43 11.59 9.85
CA MET A 73 5.64 10.87 8.85
C MET A 73 6.41 10.63 7.55
N GLU A 74 7.30 11.55 7.18
CA GLU A 74 8.14 11.47 5.97
C GLU A 74 9.07 10.25 6.01
N ILE A 75 9.69 10.00 7.16
CA ILE A 75 10.56 8.84 7.37
C ILE A 75 9.72 7.56 7.36
N ALA A 76 8.58 7.58 8.05
CA ALA A 76 7.67 6.43 8.06
C ALA A 76 7.20 6.06 6.66
N LEU A 77 6.91 7.05 5.80
CA LEU A 77 6.48 6.83 4.42
C LEU A 77 7.56 6.12 3.57
N VAL A 78 8.84 6.45 3.79
CA VAL A 78 9.96 5.80 3.08
C VAL A 78 10.25 4.41 3.64
N VAL A 79 10.10 4.22 4.95
CA VAL A 79 10.40 2.94 5.61
C VAL A 79 9.25 1.92 5.47
N ALA A 80 8.00 2.37 5.34
CA ALA A 80 6.84 1.49 5.20
C ALA A 80 6.96 0.48 4.04
N PRO A 81 7.39 0.86 2.82
CA PRO A 81 7.63 -0.09 1.75
C PRO A 81 8.72 -1.12 2.08
N LEU A 82 9.73 -0.77 2.87
CA LEU A 82 10.78 -1.69 3.30
C LEU A 82 10.24 -2.71 4.29
N VAL A 83 9.35 -2.32 5.21
CA VAL A 83 8.65 -3.24 6.12
C VAL A 83 7.77 -4.20 5.31
N ALA A 84 7.01 -3.70 4.36
CA ALA A 84 6.21 -4.53 3.47
C ALA A 84 7.08 -5.49 2.65
N ALA A 85 8.22 -5.02 2.13
CA ALA A 85 9.17 -5.83 1.38
C ALA A 85 9.82 -6.93 2.25
N ALA A 86 10.14 -6.63 3.50
CA ALA A 86 10.65 -7.64 4.45
C ALA A 86 9.62 -8.74 4.70
N GLY A 87 8.35 -8.39 4.94
CA GLY A 87 7.26 -9.35 5.05
C GLY A 87 7.05 -10.16 3.76
N ALA A 88 7.09 -9.48 2.61
CA ALA A 88 7.01 -10.13 1.31
C ALA A 88 8.17 -11.10 1.06
N PHE A 89 9.38 -10.76 1.50
CA PHE A 89 10.54 -11.64 1.40
C PHE A 89 10.36 -12.91 2.23
N VAL A 90 9.89 -12.78 3.47
CA VAL A 90 9.64 -13.93 4.35
C VAL A 90 8.57 -14.84 3.75
N TYR A 91 7.44 -14.31 3.35
CA TYR A 91 6.36 -15.12 2.77
C TYR A 91 6.73 -15.65 1.38
N GLY A 92 7.39 -14.84 0.58
CA GLY A 92 7.85 -15.19 -0.76
C GLY A 92 8.84 -16.34 -0.75
N TRP A 93 9.73 -16.40 0.24
CA TRP A 93 10.68 -17.50 0.40
C TRP A 93 10.02 -18.88 0.41
N PHE A 94 8.86 -18.98 1.05
CA PHE A 94 8.08 -20.23 1.07
C PHE A 94 7.20 -20.36 -0.19
N ALA A 95 6.63 -19.26 -0.64
CA ALA A 95 5.65 -19.24 -1.73
C ALA A 95 6.26 -19.59 -3.10
N VAL A 96 7.49 -19.15 -3.40
CA VAL A 96 8.15 -19.39 -4.69
C VAL A 96 8.40 -20.87 -5.02
N ARG A 97 8.27 -21.74 -4.04
CA ARG A 97 8.42 -23.19 -4.22
C ARG A 97 7.13 -23.89 -4.63
N LEU A 98 6.03 -23.17 -4.64
CA LEU A 98 4.69 -23.69 -4.94
C LEU A 98 4.13 -23.02 -6.20
N SER A 99 3.22 -23.70 -6.86
CA SER A 99 2.55 -23.22 -8.04
C SER A 99 1.05 -23.53 -8.02
N GLY A 100 0.29 -22.83 -8.85
CA GLY A 100 -1.15 -23.06 -9.02
C GLY A 100 -1.93 -22.88 -7.71
N VAL A 101 -2.81 -23.84 -7.42
CA VAL A 101 -3.72 -23.79 -6.26
C VAL A 101 -2.97 -23.79 -4.93
N TYR A 102 -1.87 -24.52 -4.83
CA TYR A 102 -1.08 -24.57 -3.60
C TYR A 102 -0.48 -23.22 -3.23
N LEU A 103 0.00 -22.48 -4.22
CA LEU A 103 0.48 -21.11 -4.02
C LEU A 103 -0.65 -20.19 -3.53
N ALA A 104 -1.84 -20.30 -4.14
CA ALA A 104 -3.00 -19.51 -3.76
C ALA A 104 -3.44 -19.79 -2.31
N MET A 105 -3.47 -21.07 -1.92
CA MET A 105 -3.83 -21.48 -0.54
C MET A 105 -2.79 -21.01 0.47
N LEU A 106 -1.50 -21.14 0.16
CA LEU A 106 -0.43 -20.69 1.07
C LEU A 106 -0.45 -19.17 1.26
N THR A 107 -0.64 -18.40 0.19
CA THR A 107 -0.72 -16.93 0.29
C THR A 107 -1.94 -16.48 1.09
N LEU A 108 -3.07 -17.18 0.97
CA LEU A 108 -4.25 -16.95 1.79
C LEU A 108 -3.96 -17.26 3.28
N ALA A 109 -3.29 -18.37 3.56
CA ALA A 109 -2.90 -18.73 4.93
C ALA A 109 -2.01 -17.66 5.57
N PHE A 110 -1.01 -17.16 4.85
CA PHE A 110 -0.17 -16.06 5.34
C PHE A 110 -0.95 -14.78 5.58
N ALA A 111 -1.93 -14.45 4.73
CA ALA A 111 -2.81 -13.31 4.96
C ALA A 111 -3.64 -13.49 6.24
N GLN A 112 -4.17 -14.67 6.48
CA GLN A 112 -4.92 -14.98 7.71
C GLN A 112 -4.05 -14.93 8.96
N ILE A 113 -2.82 -15.43 8.90
CA ILE A 113 -1.85 -15.32 9.99
C ILE A 113 -1.55 -13.85 10.30
N THR A 114 -1.25 -13.05 9.27
CA THR A 114 -0.99 -11.61 9.44
C THR A 114 -2.19 -10.90 10.06
N TRP A 115 -3.40 -11.20 9.59
CA TRP A 115 -4.64 -10.64 10.14
C TRP A 115 -4.83 -11.07 11.59
N ALA A 116 -4.66 -12.36 11.91
CA ALA A 116 -4.84 -12.86 13.26
C ALA A 116 -3.85 -12.22 14.26
N ILE A 117 -2.58 -12.11 13.89
CA ILE A 117 -1.56 -11.43 14.71
C ILE A 117 -1.97 -9.96 14.92
N THR A 118 -2.32 -9.25 13.84
CA THR A 118 -2.69 -7.84 13.92
C THR A 118 -3.94 -7.62 14.77
N TYR A 119 -4.93 -8.51 14.66
CA TYR A 119 -6.20 -8.39 15.38
C TYR A 119 -6.10 -8.76 16.86
N GLN A 120 -5.25 -9.72 17.21
CA GLN A 120 -5.13 -10.23 18.58
C GLN A 120 -4.09 -9.50 19.44
N TRP A 121 -3.18 -8.77 18.84
CA TRP A 121 -2.08 -8.12 19.56
C TRP A 121 -2.43 -6.70 19.99
N ASP A 122 -3.35 -6.55 20.91
CA ASP A 122 -3.88 -5.25 21.37
C ASP A 122 -2.80 -4.27 21.82
N SER A 123 -1.79 -4.74 22.56
CA SER A 123 -0.74 -3.87 23.10
C SER A 123 0.16 -3.26 22.03
N PHE A 124 0.30 -3.90 20.88
CA PHE A 124 1.22 -3.48 19.81
C PHE A 124 0.51 -2.86 18.62
N THR A 125 -0.55 -3.50 18.12
CA THR A 125 -1.29 -3.09 16.92
C THR A 125 -2.58 -2.36 17.22
N GLY A 126 -2.99 -2.30 18.48
CA GLY A 126 -4.30 -1.77 18.89
C GLY A 126 -5.46 -2.75 18.67
N GLY A 127 -5.18 -3.97 18.20
CA GLY A 127 -6.16 -5.04 18.02
C GLY A 127 -7.35 -4.62 17.16
N SER A 128 -8.57 -4.89 17.67
CA SER A 128 -9.83 -4.54 17.00
C SER A 128 -10.06 -3.03 16.84
N ASN A 129 -9.44 -2.20 17.67
CA ASN A 129 -9.59 -0.74 17.64
C ASN A 129 -8.63 -0.08 16.63
N GLY A 130 -7.60 -0.82 16.17
CA GLY A 130 -6.57 -0.33 15.30
C GLY A 130 -5.64 0.72 15.93
N LEU A 131 -4.71 1.24 15.16
CA LEU A 131 -3.80 2.29 15.58
C LEU A 131 -4.44 3.65 15.34
N THR A 132 -4.79 4.33 16.43
CA THR A 132 -5.32 5.71 16.43
C THR A 132 -4.22 6.71 16.79
N GLY A 133 -4.42 7.99 16.43
CA GLY A 133 -3.50 9.07 16.81
C GLY A 133 -2.31 9.24 15.84
N VAL A 134 -2.35 8.64 14.67
CA VAL A 134 -1.38 8.89 13.59
C VAL A 134 -1.86 10.07 12.76
N TRP A 135 -1.22 11.23 12.94
CA TRP A 135 -1.58 12.44 12.22
C TRP A 135 -0.53 12.75 11.16
N PRO A 136 -0.94 13.26 10.01
CA PRO A 136 -0.01 13.70 8.98
C PRO A 136 0.83 14.88 9.46
N ALA A 137 2.02 15.06 8.90
CA ALA A 137 2.84 16.23 9.15
C ALA A 137 2.08 17.53 8.83
N ALA A 138 2.41 18.63 9.50
CA ALA A 138 1.67 19.90 9.37
C ALA A 138 1.54 20.39 7.92
N TRP A 139 2.56 20.18 7.08
CA TRP A 139 2.53 20.53 5.66
C TRP A 139 1.65 19.61 4.81
N LEU A 140 1.38 18.38 5.28
CA LEU A 140 0.45 17.41 4.66
C LEU A 140 -0.99 17.55 5.17
N ALA A 141 -1.24 18.42 6.14
CA ALA A 141 -2.60 18.70 6.64
C ALA A 141 -3.49 19.31 5.55
N ASP A 142 -2.91 20.00 4.56
CA ASP A 142 -3.63 20.42 3.37
C ASP A 142 -3.92 19.22 2.47
N LYS A 143 -5.23 18.96 2.27
CA LYS A 143 -5.72 17.85 1.44
C LYS A 143 -5.22 17.91 -0.01
N ARG A 144 -4.93 19.10 -0.54
CA ARG A 144 -4.39 19.27 -1.88
C ARG A 144 -2.94 18.78 -1.96
N MET A 145 -2.11 19.14 -0.97
CA MET A 145 -0.73 18.64 -0.89
C MET A 145 -0.69 17.13 -0.73
N TYR A 146 -1.58 16.59 0.11
CA TYR A 146 -1.72 15.15 0.30
C TYR A 146 -2.12 14.44 -1.02
N TYR A 147 -3.04 15.02 -1.78
CA TYR A 147 -3.42 14.49 -3.10
C TYR A 147 -2.24 14.46 -4.08
N TRP A 148 -1.47 15.56 -4.18
CA TRP A 148 -0.31 15.62 -5.07
C TRP A 148 0.77 14.62 -4.69
N LEU A 149 1.04 14.46 -3.40
CA LEU A 149 1.96 13.44 -2.91
C LEU A 149 1.50 12.04 -3.29
N THR A 150 0.22 11.73 -3.05
CA THR A 150 -0.36 10.42 -3.42
C THR A 150 -0.28 10.18 -4.92
N LEU A 151 -0.62 11.17 -5.74
CA LEU A 151 -0.52 11.07 -7.19
C LEU A 151 0.92 10.82 -7.66
N ALA A 152 1.90 11.50 -7.08
CA ALA A 152 3.31 11.28 -7.37
C ALA A 152 3.77 9.87 -6.99
N LEU A 153 3.39 9.38 -5.82
CA LEU A 153 3.74 8.03 -5.36
C LEU A 153 3.08 6.94 -6.21
N VAL A 154 1.80 7.11 -6.55
CA VAL A 154 1.07 6.20 -7.44
C VAL A 154 1.68 6.20 -8.84
N GLY A 155 2.00 7.38 -9.38
CA GLY A 155 2.67 7.51 -10.67
C GLY A 155 4.05 6.84 -10.70
N ALA A 156 4.85 7.04 -9.65
CA ALA A 156 6.14 6.38 -9.50
C ALA A 156 5.99 4.85 -9.39
N GLY A 157 5.01 4.38 -8.60
CA GLY A 157 4.72 2.95 -8.46
C GLY A 157 4.32 2.30 -9.78
N VAL A 158 3.40 2.90 -10.53
CA VAL A 158 2.98 2.41 -11.84
C VAL A 158 4.12 2.46 -12.87
N TRP A 159 4.93 3.51 -12.84
CA TRP A 159 6.12 3.61 -13.69
C TRP A 159 7.13 2.51 -13.37
N TRP A 160 7.38 2.25 -12.09
CA TRP A 160 8.26 1.17 -11.64
C TRP A 160 7.76 -0.21 -12.08
N LEU A 161 6.46 -0.50 -11.88
CA LEU A 161 5.84 -1.74 -12.33
C LEU A 161 5.98 -1.94 -13.86
N ARG A 162 5.76 -0.87 -14.63
CA ARG A 162 5.98 -0.92 -16.08
C ARG A 162 7.43 -1.18 -16.44
N ARG A 163 8.36 -0.55 -15.75
CA ARG A 163 9.79 -0.75 -16.04
C ARG A 163 10.23 -2.19 -15.77
N VAL A 164 9.72 -2.79 -14.68
CA VAL A 164 10.00 -4.20 -14.37
C VAL A 164 9.34 -5.12 -15.40
N LEU A 165 8.11 -4.84 -15.83
CA LEU A 165 7.37 -5.64 -16.80
C LEU A 165 8.06 -5.70 -18.17
N PHE A 166 8.65 -4.60 -18.61
CA PHE A 166 9.33 -4.51 -19.90
C PHE A 166 10.85 -4.62 -19.79
N SER A 167 11.37 -5.03 -18.64
CA SER A 167 12.79 -5.30 -18.46
C SER A 167 13.15 -6.61 -19.16
N PRO A 168 14.22 -6.65 -19.94
CA PRO A 168 14.70 -7.88 -20.57
C PRO A 168 15.36 -8.76 -19.48
N PHE A 169 14.61 -9.66 -18.89
CA PHE A 169 15.10 -10.78 -18.07
C PHE A 169 14.77 -12.09 -18.77
#